data_0266adfc9e197bab5a293c41db801235
#
_entry.id   0266adfc9e197bab5a293c41db801235
#
_cell.length_a   1.000
_cell.length_b   1.000
_cell.length_c   1.000
_cell.angle_alpha   90.00
_cell.angle_beta   90.00
_cell.angle_gamma   90.00
#
_symmetry.space_group_name_H-M   'P 1'
#
loop_
_entity.id
_entity.type
_entity.pdbx_description
1 polymer ?
#
loop_
_entity_poly.entity_id
_entity_poly.type
_entity_poly.pdbx_seq_one_letter_code
_entity_poly.pdbx_strand_id
1 'polypeptide(L)'
;MTVLMLLSVAAIAVVVAAVEPASTPAPAGDTSNVFLGKSVVSSLLVATGFSEACVAEALDTCAPASVQRPTPPNPLVQGARELLQEVRQVVSHYDNRPRHCKDLLDGGDSGKGLRHLDPLPGQPQRRAAVYCDQTTDGGGWTVFQRRTNSTVREEFNRSFVEYELGFGHLEGEFWLGLDLLHGLTSAALQELRIDMADWDDVRRYAKYGFFYVGPPSTKYRLSVGRYSGDARDSFAPQSGRSFTTHDADNDSSSGNCAVTHGGPWWHVNCGPSNLNGFQHEGKHVGNTGINWDTWRGVNYSLRQTAMMTRPAF
;
A
#
# COMPACT_ATOMS: atom_id res chain seq x y z
N MET A 1 8.49 -21.03 -14.24
CA MET A 1 8.99 -19.76 -13.71
C MET A 1 10.26 -19.28 -14.41
N THR A 2 11.23 -20.12 -14.68
CA THR A 2 12.50 -19.75 -15.32
C THR A 2 12.38 -19.31 -16.78
N VAL A 3 11.42 -19.86 -17.53
CA VAL A 3 11.21 -19.55 -18.97
C VAL A 3 10.58 -18.17 -19.19
N LEU A 4 9.66 -17.73 -18.32
CA LEU A 4 9.05 -16.39 -18.43
C LEU A 4 10.03 -15.25 -18.06
N MET A 5 10.95 -15.49 -17.12
CA MET A 5 12.01 -14.52 -16.78
C MET A 5 13.04 -14.40 -17.91
N LEU A 6 13.38 -15.51 -18.58
CA LEU A 6 14.33 -15.49 -19.71
C LEU A 6 13.73 -14.80 -20.95
N LEU A 7 12.43 -14.91 -21.18
CA LEU A 7 11.75 -14.21 -22.28
C LEU A 7 11.67 -12.69 -22.04
N SER A 8 11.49 -12.25 -20.80
CA SER A 8 11.48 -10.81 -20.47
C SER A 8 12.86 -10.17 -20.63
N VAL A 9 13.93 -10.86 -20.26
CA VAL A 9 15.32 -10.38 -20.41
C VAL A 9 15.75 -10.38 -21.89
N ALA A 10 15.34 -11.38 -22.68
CA ALA A 10 15.63 -11.43 -24.11
C ALA A 10 14.88 -10.34 -24.90
N ALA A 11 13.64 -10.03 -24.54
CA ALA A 11 12.87 -8.93 -25.17
C ALA A 11 13.49 -7.55 -24.86
N ILE A 12 13.98 -7.33 -23.65
CA ILE A 12 14.70 -6.13 -23.26
C ILE A 12 16.05 -6.04 -23.98
N ALA A 13 16.78 -7.13 -24.13
CA ALA A 13 18.06 -7.16 -24.83
C ALA A 13 17.95 -6.86 -26.33
N VAL A 14 16.90 -7.33 -27.01
CA VAL A 14 16.63 -7.02 -28.42
C VAL A 14 16.26 -5.55 -28.64
N VAL A 15 15.55 -4.93 -27.70
CA VAL A 15 15.21 -3.50 -27.75
C VAL A 15 16.43 -2.63 -27.45
N VAL A 16 17.32 -3.05 -26.55
CA VAL A 16 18.57 -2.32 -26.23
C VAL A 16 19.62 -2.45 -27.33
N ALA A 17 19.69 -3.59 -28.04
CA ALA A 17 20.63 -3.78 -29.16
C ALA A 17 20.26 -3.04 -30.45
N ALA A 18 19.00 -2.52 -30.57
CA ALA A 18 18.56 -1.73 -31.72
C ALA A 18 18.83 -0.22 -31.55
N VAL A 19 19.37 0.21 -30.42
CA VAL A 19 19.71 1.60 -30.12
C VAL A 19 21.19 1.69 -29.74
N GLU A 20 22.11 1.65 -30.73
CA GLU A 20 23.49 2.06 -30.48
C GLU A 20 23.69 3.56 -30.78
N PRO A 21 24.62 4.23 -30.05
CA PRO A 21 24.50 5.62 -29.70
C PRO A 21 25.35 6.55 -30.56
N ALA A 22 24.83 7.74 -30.81
CA ALA A 22 25.67 8.88 -31.07
C ALA A 22 26.17 9.47 -29.73
N SER A 23 27.47 9.52 -29.59
CA SER A 23 28.23 9.94 -28.42
C SER A 23 28.00 11.39 -28.03
N THR A 24 27.53 11.67 -26.81
CA THR A 24 27.96 12.80 -25.95
C THR A 24 27.43 12.62 -24.52
N PRO A 25 28.20 12.97 -23.47
CA PRO A 25 27.79 12.70 -22.08
C PRO A 25 26.95 13.83 -21.51
N ALA A 26 25.90 13.48 -20.75
CA ALA A 26 25.11 14.37 -19.92
C ALA A 26 25.24 14.01 -18.42
N PRO A 27 25.08 14.99 -17.52
CA PRO A 27 25.51 14.90 -16.13
C PRO A 27 24.55 14.10 -15.24
N ALA A 28 25.11 13.57 -14.17
CA ALA A 28 24.43 12.80 -13.13
C ALA A 28 23.38 13.63 -12.35
N GLY A 29 22.27 13.01 -12.07
CA GLY A 29 21.27 13.50 -11.08
C GLY A 29 19.92 12.84 -11.23
N ASP A 30 19.57 12.12 -10.18
CA ASP A 30 18.22 11.74 -9.77
C ASP A 30 17.62 10.43 -10.33
N THR A 31 17.75 9.38 -9.50
CA THR A 31 17.04 8.10 -9.64
C THR A 31 15.75 8.16 -8.84
N SER A 32 14.68 8.69 -9.39
CA SER A 32 13.34 8.59 -8.83
C SER A 32 12.33 8.12 -9.88
N ASN A 33 11.74 6.97 -9.59
CA ASN A 33 10.50 6.44 -10.13
C ASN A 33 10.46 5.99 -11.59
N VAL A 34 10.70 4.69 -11.79
CA VAL A 34 10.31 3.98 -13.02
C VAL A 34 8.80 3.80 -13.01
N PHE A 35 8.07 4.82 -13.40
CA PHE A 35 6.73 4.69 -13.94
C PHE A 35 6.88 4.29 -15.41
N LEU A 36 6.84 2.98 -15.70
CA LEU A 36 6.66 2.47 -17.06
C LEU A 36 5.20 2.71 -17.48
N GLY A 37 4.84 3.97 -17.59
CA GLY A 37 3.53 4.42 -18.06
C GLY A 37 3.49 4.61 -19.58
N LYS A 38 2.32 4.99 -20.10
CA LYS A 38 2.03 5.30 -21.51
C LYS A 38 3.10 6.15 -22.22
N SER A 39 3.87 6.95 -21.45
CA SER A 39 4.97 7.80 -21.93
C SER A 39 6.13 7.01 -22.54
N VAL A 40 6.52 5.86 -21.98
CA VAL A 40 7.66 5.07 -22.50
C VAL A 40 7.31 4.39 -23.82
N VAL A 41 6.07 3.89 -23.94
CA VAL A 41 5.58 3.27 -25.19
C VAL A 41 5.48 4.32 -26.30
N SER A 42 4.99 5.53 -25.99
CA SER A 42 4.94 6.65 -26.94
C SER A 42 6.34 7.07 -27.40
N SER A 43 7.29 7.19 -26.49
CA SER A 43 8.67 7.56 -26.82
C SER A 43 9.38 6.50 -27.67
N LEU A 44 9.09 5.22 -27.45
CA LEU A 44 9.66 4.12 -28.25
C LEU A 44 9.11 4.12 -29.69
N LEU A 45 7.82 4.43 -29.87
CA LEU A 45 7.18 4.48 -31.19
C LEU A 45 7.63 5.70 -32.00
N VAL A 46 7.86 6.84 -31.34
CA VAL A 46 8.44 8.04 -31.99
C VAL A 46 9.89 7.78 -32.40
N ALA A 47 10.69 7.11 -31.58
CA ALA A 47 12.08 6.73 -31.91
C ALA A 47 12.16 5.74 -33.10
N THR A 48 11.08 4.99 -33.41
CA THR A 48 10.98 4.10 -34.58
C THR A 48 10.42 4.77 -35.83
N GLY A 49 10.26 6.10 -35.84
CA GLY A 49 9.89 6.89 -37.02
C GLY A 49 8.40 7.15 -37.22
N PHE A 50 7.57 6.91 -36.21
CA PHE A 50 6.16 7.29 -36.21
C PHE A 50 5.98 8.72 -35.69
N SER A 51 5.12 9.53 -36.31
CA SER A 51 4.82 10.87 -35.80
C SER A 51 4.01 10.82 -34.51
N GLU A 52 4.19 11.81 -33.62
CA GLU A 52 3.44 11.89 -32.34
C GLU A 52 1.91 11.87 -32.57
N ALA A 53 1.41 12.41 -33.66
CA ALA A 53 0.00 12.38 -34.03
C ALA A 53 -0.51 10.97 -34.34
N CYS A 54 0.34 10.08 -34.91
CA CYS A 54 -0.01 8.70 -35.19
C CYS A 54 0.00 7.78 -33.94
N VAL A 55 0.66 8.19 -32.90
CA VAL A 55 0.70 7.43 -31.61
C VAL A 55 -0.55 7.69 -30.77
N ALA A 56 -1.20 8.85 -30.97
CA ALA A 56 -2.41 9.24 -30.25
C ALA A 56 -3.71 8.65 -30.85
N GLU A 57 -3.75 8.42 -32.16
CA GLU A 57 -4.87 7.79 -32.85
C GLU A 57 -4.49 6.39 -33.34
N ALA A 58 -5.31 5.39 -33.07
CA ALA A 58 -5.10 3.96 -33.32
C ALA A 58 -4.23 3.65 -34.56
N LEU A 59 -3.24 2.79 -34.40
CA LEU A 59 -2.19 2.34 -35.32
C LEU A 59 -2.66 1.91 -36.76
N ASP A 60 -3.96 1.86 -37.02
CA ASP A 60 -4.53 1.37 -38.28
C ASP A 60 -4.75 2.47 -39.34
N THR A 61 -4.59 3.74 -38.96
CA THR A 61 -4.92 4.86 -39.88
C THR A 61 -3.72 5.63 -40.47
N CYS A 62 -2.50 5.35 -40.00
CA CYS A 62 -1.30 6.04 -40.49
C CYS A 62 -0.55 5.26 -41.57
N ALA A 63 -1.13 5.13 -42.74
CA ALA A 63 -0.39 4.68 -43.93
C ALA A 63 0.16 5.91 -44.69
N PRO A 64 1.44 5.92 -45.10
CA PRO A 64 1.95 6.96 -45.96
C PRO A 64 1.19 6.96 -47.30
N ALA A 65 0.76 8.13 -47.77
CA ALA A 65 -0.14 8.33 -48.94
C ALA A 65 0.46 7.99 -50.31
N SER A 66 1.56 7.23 -50.37
CA SER A 66 2.20 6.87 -51.66
C SER A 66 2.94 5.52 -51.63
N VAL A 67 2.21 4.40 -51.48
CA VAL A 67 2.77 3.11 -51.92
C VAL A 67 1.66 2.27 -52.54
N GLN A 68 1.63 2.24 -53.83
CA GLN A 68 0.89 1.27 -54.65
C GLN A 68 1.64 -0.08 -54.58
N ARG A 69 1.19 -1.01 -53.85
CA ARG A 69 1.19 -2.46 -53.73
C ARG A 69 1.36 -2.88 -52.29
N PRO A 70 0.54 -3.79 -51.79
CA PRO A 70 0.78 -4.36 -50.49
C PRO A 70 2.03 -5.28 -50.59
N THR A 71 3.18 -4.77 -50.16
CA THR A 71 4.30 -5.65 -49.84
C THR A 71 3.87 -6.49 -48.64
N PRO A 72 4.14 -7.81 -48.62
CA PRO A 72 3.86 -8.62 -47.43
C PRO A 72 4.53 -7.97 -46.22
N PRO A 73 3.83 -7.87 -45.09
CA PRO A 73 4.39 -7.23 -43.90
C PRO A 73 5.71 -7.88 -43.55
N ASN A 74 6.73 -7.06 -43.31
CA ASN A 74 8.04 -7.57 -42.87
C ASN A 74 7.83 -8.49 -41.65
N PRO A 75 8.27 -9.76 -41.68
CA PRO A 75 8.03 -10.72 -40.60
C PRO A 75 8.49 -10.22 -39.23
N LEU A 76 9.56 -9.42 -39.19
CA LEU A 76 10.06 -8.80 -37.96
C LEU A 76 9.10 -7.75 -37.40
N VAL A 77 8.46 -6.95 -38.29
CA VAL A 77 7.48 -5.94 -37.88
C VAL A 77 6.20 -6.61 -37.39
N GLN A 78 5.79 -7.71 -38.04
CA GLN A 78 4.63 -8.47 -37.62
C GLN A 78 4.87 -9.15 -36.26
N GLY A 79 6.01 -9.81 -36.05
CA GLY A 79 6.38 -10.40 -34.77
C GLY A 79 6.49 -9.37 -33.65
N ALA A 80 7.01 -8.16 -33.93
CA ALA A 80 7.06 -7.08 -32.96
C ALA A 80 5.65 -6.57 -32.58
N ARG A 81 4.71 -6.50 -33.51
CA ARG A 81 3.30 -6.14 -33.24
C ARG A 81 2.60 -7.17 -32.37
N GLU A 82 2.78 -8.46 -32.67
CA GLU A 82 2.20 -9.56 -31.91
C GLU A 82 2.74 -9.55 -30.47
N LEU A 83 4.05 -9.39 -30.28
CA LEU A 83 4.69 -9.29 -28.98
C LEU A 83 4.19 -8.06 -28.19
N LEU A 84 4.06 -6.89 -28.83
CA LEU A 84 3.50 -5.69 -28.21
C LEU A 84 2.05 -5.87 -27.80
N GLN A 85 1.27 -6.63 -28.55
CA GLN A 85 -0.13 -6.93 -28.24
C GLN A 85 -0.22 -7.88 -27.03
N GLU A 86 0.64 -8.89 -26.97
CA GLU A 86 0.74 -9.77 -25.80
C GLU A 86 1.19 -9.01 -24.55
N VAL A 87 2.23 -8.18 -24.67
CA VAL A 87 2.69 -7.32 -23.55
C VAL A 87 1.58 -6.38 -23.09
N ARG A 88 0.84 -5.77 -23.99
CA ARG A 88 -0.31 -4.91 -23.64
C ARG A 88 -1.41 -5.68 -22.90
N GLN A 89 -1.73 -6.90 -23.34
CA GLN A 89 -2.71 -7.76 -22.65
C GLN A 89 -2.24 -8.13 -21.26
N VAL A 90 -0.96 -8.50 -21.11
CA VAL A 90 -0.37 -8.82 -19.82
C VAL A 90 -0.38 -7.57 -18.91
N VAL A 91 0.08 -6.43 -19.38
CA VAL A 91 0.11 -5.18 -18.62
C VAL A 91 -1.31 -4.76 -18.22
N SER A 92 -2.29 -4.79 -19.14
CA SER A 92 -3.68 -4.44 -18.82
C SER A 92 -4.30 -5.40 -17.82
N HIS A 93 -3.96 -6.68 -17.88
CA HIS A 93 -4.42 -7.66 -16.89
C HIS A 93 -3.86 -7.38 -15.48
N TYR A 94 -2.61 -6.89 -15.37
CA TYR A 94 -2.01 -6.51 -14.10
C TYR A 94 -2.49 -5.13 -13.61
N ASP A 95 -2.70 -4.17 -14.49
CA ASP A 95 -3.16 -2.82 -14.13
C ASP A 95 -4.63 -2.78 -13.69
N ASN A 96 -5.46 -3.74 -14.14
CA ASN A 96 -6.89 -3.80 -13.79
C ASN A 96 -7.17 -4.58 -12.51
N ARG A 97 -6.16 -5.09 -11.81
CA ARG A 97 -6.38 -5.79 -10.54
C ARG A 97 -6.53 -4.79 -9.40
N PRO A 98 -7.55 -4.96 -8.55
CA PRO A 98 -7.75 -4.07 -7.41
C PRO A 98 -6.59 -4.23 -6.41
N ARG A 99 -5.91 -3.14 -6.12
CA ARG A 99 -4.81 -3.05 -5.14
C ARG A 99 -5.28 -2.54 -3.78
N HIS A 100 -6.39 -1.81 -3.77
CA HIS A 100 -7.00 -1.19 -2.61
C HIS A 100 -8.52 -1.38 -2.63
N CYS A 101 -9.15 -1.25 -1.48
CA CYS A 101 -10.63 -1.24 -1.42
C CYS A 101 -11.23 -0.06 -2.21
N LYS A 102 -10.47 1.01 -2.44
CA LYS A 102 -10.88 2.14 -3.27
C LYS A 102 -11.07 1.73 -4.73
N ASP A 103 -10.20 0.88 -5.28
CA ASP A 103 -10.33 0.40 -6.66
C ASP A 103 -11.62 -0.42 -6.85
N LEU A 104 -12.00 -1.21 -5.81
CA LEU A 104 -13.27 -1.94 -5.81
C LEU A 104 -14.48 -1.00 -5.73
N LEU A 105 -14.40 0.05 -4.89
CA LEU A 105 -15.44 1.06 -4.78
C LEU A 105 -15.65 1.77 -6.12
N ASP A 106 -14.56 2.18 -6.77
CA ASP A 106 -14.61 2.84 -8.09
C ASP A 106 -15.14 1.91 -9.18
N GLY A 107 -14.95 0.59 -9.01
CA GLY A 107 -15.56 -0.46 -9.82
C GLY A 107 -17.03 -0.76 -9.49
N GLY A 108 -17.64 -0.06 -8.52
CA GLY A 108 -19.05 -0.19 -8.16
C GLY A 108 -19.34 -1.09 -6.95
N ASP A 109 -18.33 -1.66 -6.27
CA ASP A 109 -18.51 -2.42 -5.03
C ASP A 109 -18.69 -1.47 -3.84
N SER A 110 -19.91 -1.32 -3.36
CA SER A 110 -20.28 -0.41 -2.27
C SER A 110 -20.51 -1.10 -0.90
N GLY A 111 -20.32 -2.41 -0.81
CA GLY A 111 -20.57 -3.19 0.41
C GLY A 111 -19.40 -3.25 1.37
N LYS A 112 -19.67 -3.21 2.70
CA LYS A 112 -18.65 -3.60 3.71
C LYS A 112 -18.44 -5.11 3.70
N GLY A 113 -17.22 -5.56 3.94
CA GLY A 113 -16.92 -6.98 4.13
C GLY A 113 -15.62 -7.46 3.52
N LEU A 114 -15.47 -8.78 3.47
CA LEU A 114 -14.28 -9.43 2.97
C LEU A 114 -14.14 -9.26 1.44
N ARG A 115 -12.94 -8.94 1.02
CA ARG A 115 -12.55 -8.81 -0.39
C ARG A 115 -11.15 -9.39 -0.59
N HIS A 116 -10.77 -9.54 -1.86
CA HIS A 116 -9.43 -9.96 -2.23
C HIS A 116 -8.75 -8.88 -3.05
N LEU A 117 -7.57 -8.47 -2.63
CA LEU A 117 -6.74 -7.48 -3.32
C LEU A 117 -5.45 -8.11 -3.81
N ASP A 118 -4.82 -7.47 -4.78
CA ASP A 118 -3.48 -7.77 -5.28
C ASP A 118 -2.51 -6.59 -4.93
N PRO A 119 -2.21 -6.35 -3.65
CA PRO A 119 -1.53 -5.12 -3.22
C PRO A 119 -0.04 -5.07 -3.59
N LEU A 120 0.55 -6.21 -3.97
CA LEU A 120 1.97 -6.30 -4.31
C LEU A 120 2.14 -6.48 -5.82
N PRO A 121 2.58 -5.43 -6.56
CA PRO A 121 2.89 -5.53 -7.98
C PRO A 121 3.94 -6.62 -8.25
N GLY A 122 3.72 -7.41 -9.30
CA GLY A 122 4.67 -8.46 -9.71
C GLY A 122 4.63 -9.76 -8.87
N GLN A 123 3.76 -9.85 -7.85
CA GLN A 123 3.55 -11.06 -7.06
C GLN A 123 2.09 -11.56 -7.15
N PRO A 124 1.61 -11.99 -8.33
CA PRO A 124 0.19 -12.34 -8.56
C PRO A 124 -0.32 -13.51 -7.73
N GLN A 125 0.56 -14.25 -7.07
CA GLN A 125 0.20 -15.38 -6.21
C GLN A 125 -0.10 -14.94 -4.76
N ARG A 126 0.10 -13.67 -4.42
CA ARG A 126 -0.17 -13.10 -3.10
C ARG A 126 -1.47 -12.29 -3.08
N ARG A 127 -2.56 -12.88 -3.57
CA ARG A 127 -3.89 -12.34 -3.29
C ARG A 127 -4.12 -12.32 -1.79
N ALA A 128 -4.39 -11.14 -1.26
CA ALA A 128 -4.64 -10.96 0.15
C ALA A 128 -6.12 -10.79 0.41
N ALA A 129 -6.66 -11.55 1.35
CA ALA A 129 -7.96 -11.28 1.92
C ALA A 129 -7.85 -10.04 2.81
N VAL A 130 -8.77 -9.10 2.67
CA VAL A 130 -8.87 -7.86 3.44
C VAL A 130 -10.32 -7.57 3.81
N TYR A 131 -10.52 -6.69 4.78
CA TYR A 131 -11.84 -6.14 5.06
C TYR A 131 -11.93 -4.72 4.48
N CYS A 132 -12.92 -4.51 3.58
CA CYS A 132 -13.21 -3.21 3.01
C CYS A 132 -14.35 -2.52 3.77
N ASP A 133 -14.17 -1.25 4.13
CA ASP A 133 -15.23 -0.35 4.57
C ASP A 133 -15.54 0.64 3.44
N GLN A 134 -16.64 0.39 2.75
CA GLN A 134 -17.07 1.19 1.60
C GLN A 134 -18.08 2.30 1.97
N THR A 135 -18.33 2.53 3.26
CA THR A 135 -19.36 3.48 3.70
C THR A 135 -18.83 4.62 4.56
N THR A 136 -17.81 4.39 5.37
CA THR A 136 -17.26 5.40 6.27
C THR A 136 -16.55 6.49 5.47
N ASP A 137 -16.89 7.76 5.69
CA ASP A 137 -16.20 8.93 5.11
C ASP A 137 -15.95 8.80 3.59
N GLY A 138 -16.98 8.41 2.84
CA GLY A 138 -16.93 8.22 1.38
C GLY A 138 -16.42 6.86 0.93
N GLY A 139 -16.06 5.95 1.82
CA GLY A 139 -15.66 4.58 1.51
C GLY A 139 -14.24 4.42 0.97
N GLY A 140 -13.97 3.26 0.37
CA GLY A 140 -12.67 2.91 -0.21
C GLY A 140 -11.62 2.50 0.82
N TRP A 141 -11.99 2.31 2.07
CA TRP A 141 -11.05 2.02 3.15
C TRP A 141 -10.70 0.54 3.23
N THR A 142 -9.41 0.25 3.26
CA THR A 142 -8.84 -1.05 3.61
C THR A 142 -8.53 -1.03 5.11
N VAL A 143 -9.27 -1.80 5.90
CA VAL A 143 -9.06 -1.91 7.35
C VAL A 143 -7.85 -2.80 7.60
N PHE A 144 -6.90 -2.35 8.41
CA PHE A 144 -5.71 -3.12 8.74
C PHE A 144 -5.55 -3.43 10.23
N GLN A 145 -6.32 -2.77 11.11
CA GLN A 145 -6.42 -3.09 12.53
C GLN A 145 -7.87 -2.95 12.98
N ARG A 146 -8.36 -3.87 13.77
CA ARG A 146 -9.64 -3.74 14.44
C ARG A 146 -9.59 -4.34 15.84
N ARG A 147 -10.06 -3.54 16.80
CA ARG A 147 -10.35 -3.95 18.17
C ARG A 147 -11.83 -3.74 18.44
N THR A 148 -12.46 -4.70 19.06
CA THR A 148 -13.91 -4.69 19.38
C THR A 148 -14.15 -5.06 20.84
N ASN A 149 -15.36 -4.87 21.33
CA ASN A 149 -15.77 -5.40 22.63
C ASN A 149 -16.47 -6.76 22.45
N SER A 150 -15.87 -7.66 21.71
CA SER A 150 -16.38 -9.02 21.52
C SER A 150 -16.06 -9.92 22.73
N THR A 151 -16.90 -10.93 22.94
CA THR A 151 -16.60 -12.00 23.93
C THR A 151 -15.44 -12.89 23.48
N VAL A 152 -15.20 -12.98 22.17
CA VAL A 152 -14.01 -13.64 21.61
C VAL A 152 -13.01 -12.55 21.27
N ARG A 153 -11.98 -12.44 22.10
CA ARG A 153 -10.92 -11.44 21.97
C ARG A 153 -9.68 -12.06 21.35
N GLU A 154 -9.04 -11.27 20.47
CA GLU A 154 -7.74 -11.62 19.90
C GLU A 154 -6.61 -11.12 20.82
N GLU A 155 -5.55 -11.93 20.96
CA GLU A 155 -4.34 -11.51 21.68
C GLU A 155 -3.47 -10.66 20.76
N PHE A 156 -3.15 -9.44 21.20
CA PHE A 156 -2.33 -8.50 20.43
C PHE A 156 -0.88 -8.40 20.96
N ASN A 157 -0.54 -9.00 22.10
CA ASN A 157 0.84 -9.04 22.58
C ASN A 157 1.62 -10.19 21.90
N ARG A 158 1.87 -10.04 20.61
CA ARG A 158 2.47 -11.04 19.73
C ARG A 158 3.88 -10.68 19.30
N SER A 159 4.60 -11.65 18.74
CA SER A 159 5.96 -11.54 18.24
C SER A 159 6.03 -10.67 16.96
N PHE A 160 7.24 -10.25 16.63
CA PHE A 160 7.50 -9.43 15.43
C PHE A 160 7.08 -10.16 14.15
N VAL A 161 7.40 -11.46 14.05
CA VAL A 161 7.02 -12.28 12.88
C VAL A 161 5.50 -12.40 12.74
N GLU A 162 4.76 -12.55 13.85
CA GLU A 162 3.30 -12.56 13.78
C GLU A 162 2.73 -11.22 13.32
N TYR A 163 3.33 -10.10 13.74
CA TYR A 163 2.97 -8.78 13.23
C TYR A 163 3.34 -8.56 11.76
N GLU A 164 4.43 -9.16 11.28
CA GLU A 164 4.77 -9.15 9.84
C GLU A 164 3.70 -9.87 9.01
N LEU A 165 3.29 -11.05 9.45
CA LEU A 165 2.38 -11.93 8.71
C LEU A 165 0.90 -11.55 8.86
N GLY A 166 0.53 -10.94 10.00
CA GLY A 166 -0.85 -10.69 10.38
C GLY A 166 -1.50 -11.83 11.16
N PHE A 167 -2.55 -11.51 11.92
CA PHE A 167 -3.27 -12.44 12.78
C PHE A 167 -4.71 -12.00 13.04
N GLY A 168 -5.49 -12.89 13.65
CA GLY A 168 -6.88 -12.66 14.02
C GLY A 168 -7.87 -12.96 12.89
N HIS A 169 -9.09 -12.50 13.05
CA HIS A 169 -10.19 -12.77 12.14
C HIS A 169 -10.68 -11.47 11.50
N LEU A 170 -10.65 -11.38 10.18
CA LEU A 170 -10.94 -10.14 9.43
C LEU A 170 -12.34 -9.57 9.66
N GLU A 171 -13.32 -10.36 10.08
CA GLU A 171 -14.65 -9.90 10.47
C GLU A 171 -14.77 -9.57 11.97
N GLY A 172 -13.76 -9.95 12.77
CA GLY A 172 -13.62 -9.68 14.20
C GLY A 172 -12.50 -8.73 14.53
N GLU A 173 -11.64 -9.13 15.49
CA GLU A 173 -10.41 -8.45 15.84
C GLU A 173 -9.25 -9.00 15.02
N PHE A 174 -8.40 -8.13 14.52
CA PHE A 174 -7.26 -8.54 13.70
C PHE A 174 -6.21 -7.43 13.53
N TRP A 175 -5.03 -7.87 13.15
CA TRP A 175 -3.96 -7.09 12.54
C TRP A 175 -3.65 -7.68 11.16
N LEU A 176 -3.66 -6.86 10.11
CA LEU A 176 -3.58 -7.31 8.72
C LEU A 176 -2.20 -7.84 8.31
N GLY A 177 -1.16 -7.42 9.02
CA GLY A 177 0.24 -7.71 8.71
C GLY A 177 1.02 -6.50 8.20
N LEU A 178 2.23 -6.31 8.74
CA LEU A 178 3.12 -5.21 8.35
C LEU A 178 3.61 -5.35 6.91
N ASP A 179 3.86 -6.57 6.43
CA ASP A 179 4.24 -6.84 5.04
C ASP A 179 3.17 -6.35 4.07
N LEU A 180 1.92 -6.69 4.34
CA LEU A 180 0.79 -6.31 3.51
C LEU A 180 0.53 -4.80 3.60
N LEU A 181 0.66 -4.22 4.80
CA LEU A 181 0.50 -2.79 5.03
C LEU A 181 1.60 -1.98 4.31
N HIS A 182 2.85 -2.46 4.33
CA HIS A 182 3.92 -1.89 3.51
C HIS A 182 3.57 -1.93 2.03
N GLY A 183 3.09 -3.07 1.52
CA GLY A 183 2.65 -3.21 0.13
C GLY A 183 1.56 -2.21 -0.26
N LEU A 184 0.51 -2.10 0.54
CA LEU A 184 -0.58 -1.15 0.34
C LEU A 184 -0.09 0.30 0.32
N THR A 185 0.77 0.68 1.28
CA THR A 185 1.23 2.06 1.42
C THR A 185 2.36 2.44 0.44
N SER A 186 3.00 1.46 -0.18
CA SER A 186 4.02 1.68 -1.22
C SER A 186 3.43 1.84 -2.62
N ALA A 187 2.22 1.33 -2.84
CA ALA A 187 1.59 1.33 -4.16
C ALA A 187 1.03 2.71 -4.58
N ALA A 188 0.66 3.55 -3.62
CA ALA A 188 0.14 4.90 -3.86
C ALA A 188 0.26 5.75 -2.59
N LEU A 189 0.19 7.08 -2.74
CA LEU A 189 0.05 7.99 -1.59
C LEU A 189 -1.23 7.66 -0.82
N GLN A 190 -1.09 7.35 0.47
CA GLN A 190 -2.19 6.92 1.32
C GLN A 190 -2.61 8.01 2.30
N GLU A 191 -3.90 8.04 2.61
CA GLU A 191 -4.43 8.64 3.83
C GLU A 191 -4.80 7.55 4.85
N LEU A 192 -4.73 7.90 6.13
CA LEU A 192 -5.08 7.04 7.25
C LEU A 192 -6.29 7.62 7.97
N ARG A 193 -7.21 6.74 8.39
CA ARG A 193 -8.27 7.06 9.33
C ARG A 193 -8.23 6.08 10.50
N ILE A 194 -8.39 6.61 11.71
CA ILE A 194 -8.49 5.86 12.97
C ILE A 194 -9.81 6.23 13.61
N ASP A 195 -10.74 5.30 13.65
CA ASP A 195 -11.99 5.44 14.39
C ASP A 195 -11.84 4.82 15.77
N MET A 196 -12.36 5.50 16.79
CA MET A 196 -12.23 5.10 18.18
C MET A 196 -13.57 5.27 18.92
N ALA A 197 -13.85 4.37 19.85
CA ALA A 197 -14.98 4.49 20.77
C ALA A 197 -14.53 4.19 22.21
N ASP A 198 -15.02 4.98 23.16
CA ASP A 198 -14.84 4.73 24.58
C ASP A 198 -15.98 3.86 25.17
N TRP A 199 -15.97 3.65 26.47
CA TRP A 199 -16.96 2.84 27.17
C TRP A 199 -18.30 3.57 27.43
N ASP A 200 -18.33 4.89 27.21
CA ASP A 200 -19.52 5.74 27.27
C ASP A 200 -20.19 5.89 25.88
N ASP A 201 -19.77 5.07 24.88
CA ASP A 201 -20.21 5.14 23.48
C ASP A 201 -19.87 6.47 22.76
N VAL A 202 -19.01 7.30 23.34
CA VAL A 202 -18.51 8.49 22.65
C VAL A 202 -17.51 8.04 21.57
N ARG A 203 -17.76 8.51 20.34
CA ARG A 203 -16.92 8.20 19.17
C ARG A 203 -16.09 9.41 18.78
N ARG A 204 -14.85 9.16 18.44
CA ARG A 204 -13.89 10.14 17.91
C ARG A 204 -13.11 9.53 16.76
N TYR A 205 -12.57 10.39 15.92
CA TYR A 205 -11.67 9.96 14.86
C TYR A 205 -10.44 10.84 14.76
N ALA A 206 -9.35 10.24 14.27
CA ALA A 206 -8.15 10.90 13.81
C ALA A 206 -7.94 10.56 12.33
N LYS A 207 -7.64 11.54 11.50
CA LYS A 207 -7.36 11.35 10.08
C LYS A 207 -6.02 12.00 9.74
N TYR A 208 -5.26 11.35 8.86
CA TYR A 208 -3.95 11.82 8.42
C TYR A 208 -3.90 11.80 6.90
N GLY A 209 -3.61 12.95 6.29
CA GLY A 209 -3.54 13.09 4.83
C GLY A 209 -2.28 12.50 4.20
N PHE A 210 -1.40 11.93 5.02
CA PHE A 210 -0.22 11.17 4.60
C PHE A 210 0.04 10.02 5.57
N PHE A 211 0.18 8.81 5.01
CA PHE A 211 0.49 7.60 5.76
C PHE A 211 1.33 6.64 4.91
N TYR A 212 2.44 6.18 5.49
CA TYR A 212 3.34 5.23 4.85
C TYR A 212 4.01 4.36 5.92
N VAL A 213 4.14 3.07 5.62
CA VAL A 213 4.89 2.10 6.40
C VAL A 213 6.07 1.62 5.58
N GLY A 214 7.28 1.83 6.09
CA GLY A 214 8.53 1.49 5.43
C GLY A 214 8.75 -0.01 5.22
N PRO A 215 9.77 -0.41 4.45
CA PRO A 215 10.08 -1.82 4.19
C PRO A 215 10.63 -2.54 5.45
N PRO A 216 10.72 -3.89 5.43
CA PRO A 216 11.31 -4.69 6.51
C PRO A 216 12.72 -4.22 6.94
N SER A 217 13.54 -3.76 5.98
CA SER A 217 14.89 -3.24 6.25
C SER A 217 14.91 -2.01 7.16
N THR A 218 13.79 -1.28 7.26
CA THR A 218 13.60 -0.14 8.18
C THR A 218 12.82 -0.53 9.43
N LYS A 219 12.56 -1.84 9.64
CA LYS A 219 11.67 -2.33 10.70
C LYS A 219 10.29 -1.69 10.62
N TYR A 220 9.75 -1.59 9.41
CA TYR A 220 8.43 -1.02 9.10
C TYR A 220 8.24 0.39 9.70
N ARG A 221 9.21 1.26 9.47
CA ARG A 221 9.21 2.63 9.98
C ARG A 221 7.96 3.39 9.56
N LEU A 222 7.30 3.99 10.53
CA LEU A 222 6.11 4.83 10.34
C LEU A 222 6.47 6.18 9.72
N SER A 223 5.68 6.63 8.75
CA SER A 223 5.63 8.03 8.33
C SER A 223 4.18 8.46 8.26
N VAL A 224 3.80 9.43 9.06
CA VAL A 224 2.41 9.91 9.17
C VAL A 224 2.39 11.42 9.44
N GLY A 225 1.39 12.12 8.88
CA GLY A 225 1.25 13.56 9.06
C GLY A 225 -0.01 14.14 8.43
N ARG A 226 -0.16 15.48 8.50
CA ARG A 226 -1.34 16.21 8.05
C ARG A 226 -2.60 15.79 8.80
N TYR A 227 -2.51 15.87 10.13
CA TYR A 227 -3.61 15.53 11.04
C TYR A 227 -4.86 16.38 10.80
N SER A 228 -6.03 15.74 10.92
CA SER A 228 -7.35 16.33 11.08
C SER A 228 -8.23 15.40 11.91
N GLY A 229 -9.37 15.87 12.41
CA GLY A 229 -10.27 15.06 13.22
C GLY A 229 -10.59 15.69 14.58
N ASP A 230 -11.33 14.96 15.39
CA ASP A 230 -11.86 15.44 16.68
C ASP A 230 -11.29 14.71 17.91
N ALA A 231 -10.43 13.71 17.70
CA ALA A 231 -9.76 12.95 18.76
C ALA A 231 -8.50 13.66 19.32
N ARG A 232 -8.05 14.75 18.69
CA ARG A 232 -6.71 15.33 18.84
C ARG A 232 -5.62 14.33 18.42
N ASP A 233 -4.37 14.81 18.32
CA ASP A 233 -3.29 14.03 17.72
C ASP A 233 -2.45 13.31 18.78
N SER A 234 -2.53 11.98 18.80
CA SER A 234 -1.64 11.13 19.59
C SER A 234 -0.82 10.15 18.73
N PHE A 235 -0.82 10.29 17.38
CA PHE A 235 -0.10 9.37 16.53
C PHE A 235 1.03 10.01 15.72
N ALA A 236 0.87 11.23 15.23
CA ALA A 236 1.95 11.93 14.52
C ALA A 236 3.25 12.07 15.33
N PRO A 237 3.25 12.21 16.68
CA PRO A 237 4.49 12.19 17.46
C PRO A 237 5.30 10.90 17.34
N GLN A 238 4.70 9.80 16.88
CA GLN A 238 5.34 8.49 16.66
C GLN A 238 5.89 8.34 15.24
N SER A 239 5.70 9.34 14.37
CA SER A 239 6.28 9.35 13.02
C SER A 239 7.82 9.26 13.06
N GLY A 240 8.39 8.49 12.14
CA GLY A 240 9.82 8.22 12.08
C GLY A 240 10.28 7.05 12.96
N ARG A 241 9.38 6.39 13.70
CA ARG A 241 9.72 5.26 14.58
C ARG A 241 9.55 3.93 13.87
N SER A 242 10.45 3.00 14.22
CA SER A 242 10.38 1.61 13.81
C SER A 242 9.36 0.86 14.65
N PHE A 243 8.80 -0.24 14.13
CA PHE A 243 7.86 -1.06 14.87
C PHE A 243 8.59 -1.89 15.92
N THR A 244 8.09 -1.88 17.16
CA THR A 244 8.67 -2.60 18.32
C THR A 244 7.69 -3.63 18.83
N THR A 245 8.20 -4.81 19.15
CA THR A 245 7.48 -5.91 19.81
C THR A 245 8.24 -6.36 21.06
N HIS A 246 7.64 -7.24 21.87
CA HIS A 246 8.29 -7.76 23.10
C HIS A 246 9.59 -8.52 22.80
N ASP A 247 9.72 -9.14 21.62
CA ASP A 247 10.87 -9.94 21.17
C ASP A 247 11.80 -9.18 20.20
N ALA A 248 11.42 -7.97 19.74
CA ALA A 248 12.25 -7.12 18.89
C ALA A 248 12.11 -5.64 19.28
N ASP A 249 13.03 -5.19 20.12
CA ASP A 249 13.11 -3.82 20.61
C ASP A 249 13.75 -2.92 19.56
N ASN A 250 12.96 -2.02 18.98
CA ASN A 250 13.37 -1.06 17.97
C ASN A 250 13.01 0.39 18.37
N ASP A 251 12.61 0.61 19.64
CA ASP A 251 12.18 1.94 20.11
C ASP A 251 13.37 2.80 20.61
N SER A 252 13.08 3.94 21.22
CA SER A 252 14.12 4.88 21.70
C SER A 252 14.25 4.89 23.22
N SER A 253 13.52 4.04 23.94
CA SER A 253 13.58 3.92 25.38
C SER A 253 14.82 3.12 25.79
N SER A 254 15.23 3.24 27.05
CA SER A 254 16.25 2.35 27.64
C SER A 254 15.72 0.98 27.99
N GLY A 255 14.41 0.77 27.92
CA GLY A 255 13.72 -0.50 28.12
C GLY A 255 12.67 -0.68 27.04
N ASN A 256 12.29 -1.93 26.76
CA ASN A 256 11.35 -2.27 25.69
C ASN A 256 9.93 -1.78 26.03
N CYS A 257 9.44 -0.79 25.27
CA CYS A 257 8.11 -0.20 25.45
C CYS A 257 6.98 -1.19 25.17
N ALA A 258 7.14 -2.12 24.23
CA ALA A 258 6.12 -3.12 23.97
C ALA A 258 5.91 -4.07 25.15
N VAL A 259 6.97 -4.35 25.91
CA VAL A 259 6.89 -5.12 27.19
C VAL A 259 6.22 -4.25 28.27
N THR A 260 6.69 -3.01 28.45
CA THR A 260 6.22 -2.14 29.52
C THR A 260 4.76 -1.70 29.34
N HIS A 261 4.34 -1.45 28.11
CA HIS A 261 2.99 -0.97 27.76
C HIS A 261 2.07 -2.04 27.17
N GLY A 262 2.50 -3.31 27.21
CA GLY A 262 1.66 -4.46 26.91
C GLY A 262 1.14 -4.55 25.48
N GLY A 263 1.84 -3.97 24.50
CA GLY A 263 1.44 -4.07 23.11
C GLY A 263 2.48 -3.56 22.11
N PRO A 264 2.71 -4.32 21.03
CA PRO A 264 3.54 -3.92 19.91
C PRO A 264 3.03 -2.67 19.20
N TRP A 265 3.94 -1.71 18.94
CA TRP A 265 3.57 -0.43 18.34
C TRP A 265 4.79 0.31 17.76
N TRP A 266 4.58 1.47 17.14
CA TRP A 266 5.64 2.40 16.76
C TRP A 266 6.05 3.28 17.95
N HIS A 267 6.59 2.65 18.98
CA HIS A 267 6.94 3.32 20.22
C HIS A 267 8.08 4.35 20.06
N VAL A 268 8.00 5.41 20.84
CA VAL A 268 9.07 6.42 21.01
C VAL A 268 9.83 6.11 22.30
N ASN A 269 9.39 6.71 23.43
CA ASN A 269 9.79 6.49 24.80
C ASN A 269 8.59 6.82 25.74
N CYS A 270 7.56 6.05 25.83
CA CYS A 270 7.00 5.05 24.91
C CYS A 270 5.95 5.64 23.99
N GLY A 271 5.39 6.77 24.28
CA GLY A 271 4.57 7.55 23.36
C GLY A 271 3.12 7.76 23.82
N PRO A 272 2.39 8.65 23.11
CA PRO A 272 1.06 9.10 23.51
C PRO A 272 -0.08 8.21 23.00
N SER A 273 0.19 7.15 22.28
CA SER A 273 -0.83 6.15 21.88
C SER A 273 -0.27 4.74 21.80
N ASN A 274 -1.14 3.78 22.07
CA ASN A 274 -0.92 2.35 21.85
C ASN A 274 -2.27 1.70 21.59
N LEU A 275 -2.65 1.49 20.32
CA LEU A 275 -3.93 0.89 19.97
C LEU A 275 -3.89 -0.65 19.93
N ASN A 276 -2.71 -1.24 20.13
CA ASN A 276 -2.49 -2.67 20.25
C ASN A 276 -2.30 -3.15 21.69
N GLY A 277 -2.50 -2.26 22.68
CA GLY A 277 -2.42 -2.59 24.09
C GLY A 277 -3.48 -3.59 24.57
N PHE A 278 -3.39 -4.00 25.83
CA PHE A 278 -4.39 -4.86 26.45
C PHE A 278 -5.75 -4.16 26.52
N GLN A 279 -6.82 -4.93 26.38
CA GLN A 279 -8.16 -4.37 26.51
C GLN A 279 -8.62 -4.41 27.96
N HIS A 280 -8.60 -3.25 28.60
CA HIS A 280 -9.20 -3.00 29.91
C HIS A 280 -10.57 -2.32 29.75
N GLU A 281 -11.36 -2.32 30.81
CA GLU A 281 -12.67 -1.64 30.82
C GLU A 281 -12.53 -0.18 31.32
N GLY A 282 -12.19 0.73 30.40
CA GLY A 282 -12.09 2.17 30.71
C GLY A 282 -10.87 2.52 31.55
N LYS A 283 -11.06 3.21 32.67
CA LYS A 283 -9.97 3.64 33.56
C LYS A 283 -9.26 2.45 34.21
N HIS A 284 -7.95 2.43 34.16
CA HIS A 284 -7.11 1.41 34.79
C HIS A 284 -5.82 2.02 35.34
N VAL A 285 -5.09 1.25 36.14
CA VAL A 285 -3.78 1.67 36.64
C VAL A 285 -2.70 1.16 35.69
N GLY A 286 -1.78 2.03 35.33
CA GLY A 286 -0.74 1.73 34.36
C GLY A 286 -1.15 2.07 32.94
N ASN A 287 -0.19 2.06 32.03
CA ASN A 287 -0.26 2.56 30.67
C ASN A 287 -0.30 1.39 29.66
N THR A 288 -0.96 0.29 30.03
CA THR A 288 -0.96 -0.95 29.25
C THR A 288 -2.18 -1.12 28.34
N GLY A 289 -3.14 -0.19 28.41
CA GLY A 289 -4.41 -0.28 27.67
C GLY A 289 -4.34 0.17 26.21
N ILE A 290 -5.47 0.01 25.52
CA ILE A 290 -5.71 0.61 24.19
C ILE A 290 -5.90 2.12 24.43
N ASN A 291 -4.83 2.90 24.35
CA ASN A 291 -4.88 4.29 24.76
C ASN A 291 -4.67 5.31 23.63
N TRP A 292 -5.28 6.49 23.83
CA TRP A 292 -5.10 7.69 23.03
C TRP A 292 -5.04 8.90 23.99
N ASP A 293 -3.82 9.32 24.33
CA ASP A 293 -3.55 10.24 25.42
C ASP A 293 -4.30 11.56 25.32
N THR A 294 -4.28 12.19 24.15
CA THR A 294 -4.87 13.51 23.94
C THR A 294 -6.40 13.53 24.02
N TRP A 295 -7.06 12.39 24.06
CA TRP A 295 -8.52 12.27 24.23
C TRP A 295 -8.92 11.80 25.62
N ARG A 296 -8.48 10.60 26.04
CA ARG A 296 -8.90 9.99 27.32
C ARG A 296 -7.78 9.82 28.32
N GLY A 297 -6.52 10.15 27.94
CA GLY A 297 -5.34 9.94 28.75
C GLY A 297 -4.80 8.52 28.66
N VAL A 298 -3.55 8.35 29.07
CA VAL A 298 -2.83 7.04 28.99
C VAL A 298 -3.38 5.97 29.90
N ASN A 299 -4.09 6.34 30.98
CA ASN A 299 -4.69 5.43 31.95
C ASN A 299 -6.17 5.12 31.65
N TYR A 300 -6.55 5.21 30.38
CA TYR A 300 -7.87 4.85 29.90
C TYR A 300 -7.77 3.95 28.69
N SER A 301 -8.33 2.73 28.79
CA SER A 301 -8.40 1.80 27.66
C SER A 301 -9.69 2.01 26.88
N LEU A 302 -9.55 2.27 25.59
CA LEU A 302 -10.67 2.41 24.66
C LEU A 302 -11.40 1.07 24.49
N ARG A 303 -12.69 1.15 24.15
CA ARG A 303 -13.53 -0.01 23.94
C ARG A 303 -13.36 -0.59 22.53
N GLN A 304 -13.23 0.26 21.53
CA GLN A 304 -13.14 -0.14 20.12
C GLN A 304 -12.18 0.78 19.37
N THR A 305 -11.44 0.20 18.44
CA THR A 305 -10.65 0.94 17.45
C THR A 305 -10.74 0.28 16.08
N ALA A 306 -10.62 1.08 15.03
CA ALA A 306 -10.40 0.60 13.68
C ALA A 306 -9.41 1.53 12.98
N MET A 307 -8.33 0.96 12.45
CA MET A 307 -7.36 1.69 11.63
C MET A 307 -7.51 1.27 10.18
N MET A 308 -7.62 2.23 9.29
CA MET A 308 -7.90 1.97 7.89
C MET A 308 -7.17 2.96 6.97
N THR A 309 -6.76 2.50 5.81
CA THR A 309 -6.03 3.29 4.83
C THR A 309 -6.69 3.21 3.45
N ARG A 310 -6.53 4.27 2.65
CA ARG A 310 -6.92 4.29 1.23
C ARG A 310 -6.02 5.25 0.45
N PRO A 311 -5.93 5.13 -0.88
CA PRO A 311 -5.31 6.14 -1.74
C PRO A 311 -5.91 7.53 -1.49
N ALA A 312 -5.04 8.55 -1.41
CA ALA A 312 -5.44 9.92 -1.12
C ALA A 312 -6.08 10.65 -2.32
N PHE A 313 -6.03 10.04 -3.52
CA PHE A 313 -6.57 10.59 -4.76
C PHE A 313 -7.30 9.52 -5.57
#